data_73fd48a1556f4eb38159dd4f85a9adc5
#
_entry.id   73fd48a1556f4eb38159dd4f85a9adc5
#
_cell.length_a   1.000
_cell.length_b   1.000
_cell.length_c   1.000
_cell.angle_alpha   90.00
_cell.angle_beta   90.00
_cell.angle_gamma   90.00
#
_symmetry.space_group_name_H-M   'P 1'
#
loop_
_entity.id
_entity.type
_entity.pdbx_description
1 polymer ?
#
loop_
_entity_poly.entity_id
_entity_poly.type
_entity_poly.pdbx_seq_one_letter_code
_entity_poly.pdbx_strand_id
1 'polypeptide(L)'
;RILILIGIFLFGILLIPGIGREVNGSQRWFSIPGFSFQPSELVKLLIIFYASDYVTRKLSLKNKIRESFLPITLVLSIISVFLLQQPDFGAFVVIISITFGIFFLGGLNFKQILLVTIFSILTCYLLIAYEPYRLTRFTSFWDPWDDPYG
;
A
#
# COMPACT_ATOMS: atom_id res chain seq x y z
N ARG A 1 14.28 -1.71 8.37
CA ARG A 1 14.14 -2.81 7.37
C ARG A 1 13.33 -3.97 7.94
N ILE A 2 13.72 -4.50 9.09
CA ILE A 2 13.01 -5.63 9.73
C ILE A 2 11.53 -5.30 9.96
N LEU A 3 11.21 -4.09 10.43
CA LEU A 3 9.84 -3.68 10.70
C LEU A 3 8.92 -3.78 9.48
N ILE A 4 9.37 -3.36 8.29
CA ILE A 4 8.54 -3.46 7.09
C ILE A 4 8.33 -4.92 6.65
N LEU A 5 9.31 -5.79 6.89
CA LEU A 5 9.16 -7.23 6.64
C LEU A 5 8.11 -7.84 7.56
N ILE A 6 8.02 -7.39 8.82
CA ILE A 6 6.95 -7.79 9.75
C ILE A 6 5.58 -7.37 9.18
N GLY A 7 5.45 -6.15 8.67
CA GLY A 7 4.21 -5.69 8.04
C GLY A 7 3.80 -6.54 6.84
N ILE A 8 4.75 -6.85 5.95
CA ILE A 8 4.52 -7.71 4.77
C ILE A 8 4.13 -9.13 5.22
N PHE A 9 4.80 -9.67 6.24
CA PHE A 9 4.48 -10.99 6.80
C PHE A 9 3.06 -11.04 7.37
N LEU A 10 2.62 -10.01 8.10
CA LEU A 10 1.25 -9.91 8.60
C LEU A 10 0.21 -9.89 7.47
N PHE A 11 0.48 -9.21 6.37
CA PHE A 11 -0.38 -9.29 5.20
C PHE A 11 -0.43 -10.71 4.61
N GLY A 12 0.71 -11.39 4.54
CA GLY A 12 0.77 -12.77 4.06
C GLY A 12 -0.06 -13.74 4.92
N ILE A 13 0.03 -13.62 6.25
CA ILE A 13 -0.78 -14.44 7.17
C ILE A 13 -2.28 -14.18 6.98
N LEU A 14 -2.66 -12.93 6.74
CA LEU A 14 -4.07 -12.56 6.57
C LEU A 14 -4.73 -13.19 5.34
N LEU A 15 -3.93 -13.57 4.32
CA LEU A 15 -4.42 -14.27 3.13
C LEU A 15 -4.70 -15.75 3.37
N ILE A 16 -4.28 -16.31 4.51
CA ILE A 16 -4.54 -17.72 4.84
C ILE A 16 -6.02 -17.86 5.22
N PRO A 17 -6.77 -18.73 4.54
CA PRO A 17 -8.18 -18.96 4.85
C PRO A 17 -8.38 -19.36 6.32
N GLY A 18 -9.35 -18.71 6.99
CA GLY A 18 -9.70 -19.00 8.38
C GLY A 18 -8.92 -18.20 9.45
N ILE A 19 -7.89 -17.41 9.08
CA ILE A 19 -7.16 -16.56 10.05
C ILE A 19 -7.76 -15.15 10.10
N GLY A 20 -8.09 -14.58 8.95
CA GLY A 20 -8.69 -13.26 8.85
C GLY A 20 -10.21 -13.29 9.06
N ARG A 21 -10.75 -12.29 9.76
CA ARG A 21 -12.19 -12.06 9.79
C ARG A 21 -12.62 -11.38 8.49
N GLU A 22 -13.58 -11.98 7.83
CA GLU A 22 -14.22 -11.40 6.66
C GLU A 22 -15.22 -10.33 7.09
N VAL A 23 -15.04 -9.12 6.57
CA VAL A 23 -15.96 -7.98 6.76
C VAL A 23 -16.22 -7.38 5.39
N ASN A 24 -17.49 -7.32 4.98
CA ASN A 24 -17.92 -6.80 3.69
C ASN A 24 -17.17 -7.47 2.50
N GLY A 25 -17.09 -8.81 2.51
CA GLY A 25 -16.50 -9.58 1.43
C GLY A 25 -14.98 -9.49 1.31
N SER A 26 -14.27 -9.04 2.35
CA SER A 26 -12.81 -9.05 2.36
C SER A 26 -12.22 -9.34 3.74
N GLN A 27 -11.13 -10.14 3.73
CA GLN A 27 -10.40 -10.51 4.93
C GLN A 27 -9.32 -9.47 5.22
N ARG A 28 -9.65 -8.46 6.06
CA ARG A 28 -8.74 -7.34 6.40
C ARG A 28 -8.37 -7.27 7.87
N TRP A 29 -9.06 -8.04 8.71
CA TRP A 29 -8.99 -7.91 10.16
C TRP A 29 -8.52 -9.19 10.81
N PHE A 30 -7.55 -9.07 11.70
CA PHE A 30 -7.36 -10.08 12.74
C PHE A 30 -8.36 -9.81 13.84
N SER A 31 -9.15 -10.84 14.20
CA SER A 31 -10.15 -10.72 15.26
C SER A 31 -9.85 -11.76 16.32
N ILE A 32 -9.52 -11.27 17.52
CA ILE A 32 -9.37 -12.06 18.73
C ILE A 32 -10.47 -11.60 19.69
N PRO A 33 -11.04 -12.45 20.55
CA PRO A 33 -12.05 -12.03 21.51
C PRO A 33 -11.63 -10.77 22.30
N GLY A 34 -12.38 -9.67 22.14
CA GLY A 34 -12.10 -8.38 22.77
C GLY A 34 -11.11 -7.45 22.03
N PHE A 35 -10.49 -7.89 20.93
CA PHE A 35 -9.55 -7.06 20.18
C PHE A 35 -9.62 -7.35 18.67
N SER A 36 -9.76 -6.30 17.86
CA SER A 36 -9.66 -6.38 16.40
C SER A 36 -8.52 -5.48 15.91
N PHE A 37 -7.70 -6.00 15.01
CA PHE A 37 -6.51 -5.33 14.50
C PHE A 37 -6.45 -5.44 12.98
N GLN A 38 -6.20 -4.31 12.31
CA GLN A 38 -6.03 -4.27 10.86
C GLN A 38 -4.55 -4.07 10.52
N PRO A 39 -3.90 -5.02 9.84
CA PRO A 39 -2.47 -4.92 9.48
C PRO A 39 -2.13 -3.68 8.66
N SER A 40 -3.03 -3.19 7.80
CA SER A 40 -2.78 -1.99 7.01
C SER A 40 -2.59 -0.73 7.87
N GLU A 41 -3.23 -0.64 9.05
CA GLU A 41 -3.01 0.46 9.99
C GLU A 41 -1.57 0.46 10.53
N LEU A 42 -1.07 -0.72 10.88
CA LEU A 42 0.32 -0.86 11.31
C LEU A 42 1.28 -0.54 10.16
N VAL A 43 1.01 -1.05 8.96
CA VAL A 43 1.89 -0.85 7.80
C VAL A 43 2.00 0.63 7.43
N LYS A 44 0.95 1.44 7.59
CA LYS A 44 1.02 2.91 7.45
C LYS A 44 2.06 3.54 8.37
N LEU A 45 2.15 3.09 9.61
CA LEU A 45 3.20 3.56 10.54
C LEU A 45 4.58 3.03 10.15
N LEU A 46 4.68 1.76 9.79
CA LEU A 46 5.95 1.13 9.42
C LEU A 46 6.56 1.73 8.16
N ILE A 47 5.72 2.15 7.19
CA ILE A 47 6.19 2.80 5.97
C ILE A 47 6.77 4.19 6.26
N ILE A 48 6.24 4.92 7.24
CA ILE A 48 6.81 6.21 7.66
C ILE A 48 8.26 6.01 8.12
N PHE A 49 8.49 5.07 9.03
CA PHE A 49 9.83 4.77 9.54
C PHE A 49 10.74 4.25 8.42
N TYR A 50 10.25 3.35 7.61
CA TYR A 50 11.04 2.76 6.52
C TYR A 50 11.43 3.79 5.47
N ALA A 51 10.48 4.62 5.01
CA ALA A 51 10.72 5.63 3.98
C ALA A 51 11.64 6.74 4.50
N SER A 52 11.47 7.18 5.76
CA SER A 52 12.31 8.19 6.39
C SER A 52 13.76 7.72 6.53
N ASP A 53 13.98 6.51 7.07
CA ASP A 53 15.30 5.91 7.16
C ASP A 53 15.92 5.64 5.76
N TYR A 54 15.07 5.28 4.79
CA TYR A 54 15.50 5.07 3.42
C TYR A 54 16.02 6.36 2.79
N VAL A 55 15.26 7.45 2.90
CA VAL A 55 15.63 8.76 2.35
C VAL A 55 16.93 9.26 2.96
N THR A 56 17.07 9.21 4.29
CA THR A 56 18.29 9.69 4.98
C THR A 56 19.53 8.93 4.53
N ARG A 57 19.45 7.63 4.33
CA ARG A 57 20.58 6.81 3.87
C ARG A 57 20.91 6.98 2.40
N LYS A 58 19.93 7.33 1.56
CA LYS A 58 20.08 7.40 0.11
C LYS A 58 20.22 8.82 -0.44
N LEU A 59 20.21 9.84 0.43
CA LEU A 59 20.41 11.24 0.04
C LEU A 59 21.69 11.45 -0.80
N SER A 60 22.76 10.72 -0.51
CA SER A 60 24.02 10.77 -1.28
C SER A 60 23.92 10.21 -2.69
N LEU A 61 22.91 9.38 -2.97
CA LEU A 61 22.71 8.71 -4.26
C LEU A 61 21.66 9.38 -5.15
N LYS A 62 21.34 10.66 -4.91
CA LYS A 62 20.29 11.43 -5.62
C LYS A 62 20.36 11.31 -7.16
N ASN A 63 21.55 11.18 -7.71
CA ASN A 63 21.77 11.12 -9.17
C ASN A 63 21.71 9.68 -9.74
N LYS A 64 21.63 8.66 -8.89
CA LYS A 64 21.58 7.26 -9.31
C LYS A 64 20.17 6.70 -9.14
N ILE A 65 19.29 7.01 -10.08
CA ILE A 65 17.86 6.65 -10.05
C ILE A 65 17.65 5.18 -9.70
N ARG A 66 18.33 4.27 -10.38
CA ARG A 66 18.17 2.83 -10.18
C ARG A 66 18.52 2.39 -8.75
N GLU A 67 19.64 2.86 -8.20
CA GLU A 67 20.10 2.49 -6.86
C GLU A 67 19.27 3.16 -5.75
N SER A 68 18.69 4.34 -6.07
CA SER A 68 17.90 5.14 -5.11
C SER A 68 16.41 4.78 -5.09
N PHE A 69 15.84 4.21 -6.14
CA PHE A 69 14.39 4.01 -6.23
C PHE A 69 13.96 2.56 -6.31
N LEU A 70 14.74 1.69 -6.94
CA LEU A 70 14.36 0.29 -7.14
C LEU A 70 13.94 -0.42 -5.83
N PRO A 71 14.68 -0.31 -4.71
CA PRO A 71 14.32 -1.02 -3.49
C PRO A 71 13.01 -0.54 -2.86
N ILE A 72 12.75 0.78 -2.85
CA ILE A 72 11.51 1.32 -2.26
C ILE A 72 10.31 1.03 -3.16
N THR A 73 10.47 1.15 -4.48
CA THR A 73 9.42 0.81 -5.44
C THR A 73 9.03 -0.66 -5.32
N LEU A 74 9.99 -1.56 -5.14
CA LEU A 74 9.73 -2.98 -4.93
C LEU A 74 8.92 -3.22 -3.66
N VAL A 75 9.29 -2.59 -2.55
CA VAL A 75 8.54 -2.69 -1.28
C VAL A 75 7.12 -2.15 -1.44
N LEU A 76 6.96 -0.98 -2.07
CA LEU A 76 5.63 -0.40 -2.33
C LEU A 76 4.79 -1.29 -3.26
N SER A 77 5.39 -1.88 -4.29
CA SER A 77 4.68 -2.80 -5.19
C SER A 77 4.18 -4.04 -4.45
N ILE A 78 5.00 -4.63 -3.58
CA ILE A 78 4.59 -5.79 -2.77
C ILE A 78 3.41 -5.40 -1.85
N ILE A 79 3.51 -4.28 -1.12
CA ILE A 79 2.44 -3.79 -0.25
C ILE A 79 1.17 -3.51 -1.06
N SER A 80 1.31 -2.89 -2.23
CA SER A 80 0.19 -2.59 -3.13
C SER A 80 -0.55 -3.84 -3.57
N VAL A 81 0.18 -4.90 -3.95
CA VAL A 81 -0.43 -6.18 -4.33
C VAL A 81 -1.27 -6.75 -3.18
N PHE A 82 -0.77 -6.76 -1.95
CA PHE A 82 -1.52 -7.24 -0.79
C PHE A 82 -2.77 -6.39 -0.51
N LEU A 83 -2.64 -5.07 -0.55
CA LEU A 83 -3.77 -4.16 -0.31
C LEU A 83 -4.87 -4.29 -1.38
N LEU A 84 -4.47 -4.52 -2.63
CA LEU A 84 -5.43 -4.72 -3.72
C LEU A 84 -6.10 -6.09 -3.66
N GLN A 85 -5.42 -7.13 -3.17
CA GLN A 85 -6.04 -8.44 -2.90
C GLN A 85 -7.07 -8.36 -1.76
N GLN A 86 -6.86 -7.44 -0.80
CA GLN A 86 -7.76 -7.18 0.32
C GLN A 86 -8.79 -6.08 0.04
N PRO A 87 -9.01 -5.64 -1.20
CA PRO A 87 -9.61 -4.40 -1.74
C PRO A 87 -9.55 -3.19 -0.79
N ASP A 88 -8.35 -2.87 -0.25
CA ASP A 88 -8.13 -1.76 0.69
C ASP A 88 -7.52 -0.54 -0.03
N PHE A 89 -8.32 0.09 -0.88
CA PHE A 89 -7.90 1.28 -1.64
C PHE A 89 -7.57 2.48 -0.74
N GLY A 90 -8.28 2.62 0.38
CA GLY A 90 -8.03 3.70 1.32
C GLY A 90 -6.61 3.65 1.88
N ALA A 91 -6.20 2.48 2.39
CA ALA A 91 -4.84 2.29 2.89
C ALA A 91 -3.79 2.43 1.78
N PHE A 92 -4.08 1.96 0.56
CA PHE A 92 -3.20 2.12 -0.60
C PHE A 92 -2.90 3.61 -0.89
N VAL A 93 -3.94 4.43 -1.03
CA VAL A 93 -3.79 5.87 -1.31
C VAL A 93 -3.01 6.57 -0.19
N VAL A 94 -3.32 6.26 1.06
CA VAL A 94 -2.62 6.85 2.22
C VAL A 94 -1.13 6.47 2.23
N ILE A 95 -0.78 5.21 2.00
CA ILE A 95 0.62 4.74 1.99
C ILE A 95 1.41 5.42 0.86
N ILE A 96 0.84 5.52 -0.34
CA ILE A 96 1.48 6.22 -1.46
C ILE A 96 1.67 7.71 -1.14
N SER A 97 0.64 8.36 -0.58
CA SER A 97 0.70 9.79 -0.21
C SER A 97 1.75 10.06 0.86
N ILE A 98 1.82 9.22 1.90
CA ILE A 98 2.85 9.31 2.95
C ILE A 98 4.25 9.18 2.34
N THR A 99 4.46 8.17 1.50
CA THR A 99 5.76 7.92 0.88
C THR A 99 6.18 9.07 -0.02
N PHE A 100 5.23 9.59 -0.82
CA PHE A 100 5.45 10.79 -1.64
C PHE A 100 5.85 12.00 -0.78
N GLY A 101 5.10 12.28 0.30
CA GLY A 101 5.40 13.39 1.21
C GLY A 101 6.80 13.29 1.83
N ILE A 102 7.19 12.10 2.30
CA ILE A 102 8.52 11.88 2.88
C ILE A 102 9.62 12.08 1.82
N PHE A 103 9.42 11.62 0.59
CA PHE A 103 10.38 11.80 -0.48
C PHE A 103 10.52 13.26 -0.90
N PHE A 104 9.40 13.98 -0.96
CA PHE A 104 9.38 15.41 -1.26
C PHE A 104 10.13 16.21 -0.19
N LEU A 105 9.81 15.98 1.10
CA LEU A 105 10.49 16.62 2.22
C LEU A 105 11.99 16.25 2.32
N GLY A 106 12.33 15.03 1.92
CA GLY A 106 13.71 14.56 1.83
C GLY A 106 14.53 15.17 0.70
N GLY A 107 13.92 16.07 -0.11
CA GLY A 107 14.62 16.78 -1.18
C GLY A 107 15.04 15.88 -2.34
N LEU A 108 14.28 14.80 -2.60
CA LEU A 108 14.46 13.98 -3.80
C LEU A 108 13.97 14.75 -5.03
N ASN A 109 14.55 14.46 -6.20
CA ASN A 109 14.15 15.11 -7.44
C ASN A 109 12.68 14.83 -7.78
N PHE A 110 11.91 15.88 -8.06
CA PHE A 110 10.49 15.79 -8.41
C PHE A 110 10.22 14.78 -9.55
N LYS A 111 11.09 14.72 -10.56
CA LYS A 111 10.99 13.73 -11.65
C LYS A 111 11.01 12.29 -11.14
N GLN A 112 11.81 12.00 -10.13
CA GLN A 112 11.95 10.67 -9.54
C GLN A 112 10.71 10.31 -8.72
N ILE A 113 10.19 11.26 -7.94
CA ILE A 113 8.96 11.09 -7.17
C ILE A 113 7.79 10.81 -8.12
N LEU A 114 7.68 11.62 -9.18
CA LEU A 114 6.65 11.47 -10.21
C LEU A 114 6.72 10.08 -10.87
N LEU A 115 7.91 9.58 -11.17
CA LEU A 115 8.10 8.26 -11.78
C LEU A 115 7.60 7.13 -10.87
N VAL A 116 7.93 7.17 -9.58
CA VAL A 116 7.43 6.18 -8.59
C VAL A 116 5.91 6.26 -8.47
N THR A 117 5.36 7.48 -8.41
CA THR A 117 3.92 7.69 -8.31
C THR A 117 3.18 7.17 -9.55
N ILE A 118 3.65 7.50 -10.75
CA ILE A 118 3.08 6.99 -12.01
C ILE A 118 3.14 5.47 -12.06
N PHE A 119 4.27 4.88 -11.69
CA PHE A 119 4.42 3.43 -11.67
C PHE A 119 3.45 2.77 -10.69
N SER A 120 3.28 3.35 -9.49
CA SER A 120 2.32 2.86 -8.49
C SER A 120 0.88 2.96 -8.98
N ILE A 121 0.51 4.09 -9.60
CA ILE A 121 -0.82 4.29 -10.19
C ILE A 121 -1.07 3.31 -11.33
N LEU A 122 -0.09 3.12 -12.22
CA LEU A 122 -0.19 2.18 -13.34
C LEU A 122 -0.36 0.73 -12.84
N THR A 123 0.41 0.34 -11.81
CA THR A 123 0.27 -0.98 -11.18
C THR A 123 -1.13 -1.15 -10.60
N CYS A 124 -1.64 -0.13 -9.90
CA CYS A 124 -2.99 -0.12 -9.35
C CYS A 124 -4.05 -0.26 -10.47
N TYR A 125 -3.93 0.53 -11.52
CA TYR A 125 -4.84 0.50 -12.67
C TYR A 125 -4.87 -0.89 -13.33
N LEU A 126 -3.71 -1.48 -13.61
CA LEU A 126 -3.62 -2.81 -14.21
C LEU A 126 -4.28 -3.87 -13.32
N LEU A 127 -4.03 -3.84 -12.01
CA LEU A 127 -4.60 -4.81 -11.07
C LEU A 127 -6.13 -4.65 -10.90
N ILE A 128 -6.66 -3.44 -11.06
CA ILE A 128 -8.12 -3.19 -11.05
C ILE A 128 -8.73 -3.67 -12.36
N ALA A 129 -8.11 -3.37 -13.50
CA ALA A 129 -8.63 -3.67 -14.82
C ALA A 129 -8.75 -5.18 -15.10
N TYR A 130 -7.91 -6.00 -14.48
CA TYR A 130 -7.95 -7.46 -14.65
C TYR A 130 -9.06 -8.17 -13.87
N GLU A 131 -9.72 -7.51 -12.92
CA GLU A 131 -10.73 -8.11 -12.07
C GLU A 131 -12.02 -7.28 -12.04
N PRO A 132 -13.12 -7.75 -12.66
CA PRO A 132 -14.39 -7.00 -12.72
C PRO A 132 -14.94 -6.59 -11.34
N TYR A 133 -14.78 -7.46 -10.34
CA TYR A 133 -15.21 -7.19 -8.96
C TYR A 133 -14.49 -5.98 -8.33
N ARG A 134 -13.21 -5.79 -8.65
CA ARG A 134 -12.45 -4.62 -8.16
C ARG A 134 -12.91 -3.33 -8.83
N LEU A 135 -13.27 -3.44 -10.11
CA LEU A 135 -13.82 -2.31 -10.86
C LEU A 135 -15.14 -1.85 -10.25
N THR A 136 -16.06 -2.77 -9.93
CA THR A 136 -17.34 -2.45 -9.30
C THR A 136 -17.13 -1.73 -7.97
N ARG A 137 -16.21 -2.19 -7.12
CA ARG A 137 -15.89 -1.50 -5.86
C ARG A 137 -15.26 -0.12 -6.04
N PHE A 138 -14.47 0.07 -7.09
CA PHE A 138 -13.91 1.38 -7.41
C PHE A 138 -15.00 2.34 -7.89
N THR A 139 -15.93 1.88 -8.72
CA THR A 139 -17.06 2.68 -9.19
C THR A 139 -18.06 2.99 -8.08
N SER A 140 -18.34 2.06 -7.16
CA SER A 140 -19.20 2.29 -5.99
C SER A 140 -18.68 3.40 -5.07
N PHE A 141 -17.37 3.70 -5.10
CA PHE A 141 -16.80 4.84 -4.38
C PHE A 141 -17.21 6.19 -5.00
N TRP A 142 -17.45 6.25 -6.33
CA TRP A 142 -17.87 7.45 -7.04
C TRP A 142 -19.39 7.61 -7.05
N ASP A 143 -20.12 6.49 -7.07
CA ASP A 143 -21.59 6.50 -7.01
C ASP A 143 -22.09 5.50 -5.95
N PRO A 144 -22.11 5.93 -4.66
CA PRO A 144 -22.53 5.07 -3.56
C PRO A 144 -24.02 4.72 -3.59
N TRP A 145 -24.79 5.34 -4.47
CA TRP A 145 -26.24 5.14 -4.55
C TRP A 145 -26.66 4.04 -5.52
N ASP A 146 -25.79 3.65 -6.46
CA ASP A 146 -26.05 2.57 -7.41
C ASP A 146 -25.97 1.18 -6.78
N ASP A 147 -25.26 1.02 -5.65
CA ASP A 147 -25.21 -0.23 -4.88
C ASP A 147 -25.22 0.05 -3.35
N PRO A 148 -26.40 0.36 -2.78
CA PRO A 148 -26.52 0.72 -1.37
C PRO A 148 -26.27 -0.44 -0.39
N TYR A 149 -26.08 -1.67 -0.89
CA TYR A 149 -25.88 -2.90 -0.09
C TYR A 149 -24.56 -3.62 -0.45
N GLY A 150 -23.68 -3.02 -1.26
CA GLY A 150 -22.46 -3.55 -1.88
C GLY A 150 -21.42 -4.21 -1.02
#